data_a003051cb73567527139a035ec2c13dd
#
_entry.id   a003051cb73567527139a035ec2c13dd
#
_cell.length_a   1.000
_cell.length_b   1.000
_cell.length_c   1.000
_cell.angle_alpha   90.00
_cell.angle_beta   90.00
_cell.angle_gamma   90.00
#
_symmetry.space_group_name_H-M   'P 1'
#
loop_
_entity.id
_entity.type
_entity.pdbx_description
1 polymer ?
#
loop_
_entity_poly.entity_id
_entity_poly.type
_entity_poly.pdbx_seq_one_letter_code
_entity_poly.pdbx_strand_id
1 'polypeptide(L)'
;MTTKPQKLELTWIGKDNQPKLEPRILIEDPERSYGHTLNPLSRGEYKSPLAGGKHKSPLLGGDSGVGNMLIHGDNLLALKALEQDFAGEIKCACIDPPYNTGNAFEHYDDGLEHSIWLSLMKPRIEIIHKLLRDDGTLWITIDDTEAHYLKILCDEIFGRSNFFGAITWQHSVQGKNDAKTLSLHHNYIIV
;
A
#
# COMPACT_ATOMS: atom_id res chain seq x y z
N MET A 1 41.13 1.06 -8.60
CA MET A 1 40.01 1.95 -8.91
C MET A 1 38.73 1.19 -8.63
N THR A 2 38.09 1.44 -7.51
CA THR A 2 36.81 0.85 -7.20
C THR A 2 35.72 1.63 -7.97
N THR A 3 35.28 1.03 -9.08
CA THR A 3 34.11 1.56 -9.79
C THR A 3 32.90 1.52 -8.84
N LYS A 4 32.36 2.69 -8.46
CA LYS A 4 31.07 2.75 -7.76
C LYS A 4 30.05 1.98 -8.61
N PRO A 5 29.26 1.08 -8.04
CA PRO A 5 28.22 0.41 -8.78
C PRO A 5 27.28 1.48 -9.37
N GLN A 6 27.07 1.43 -10.69
CA GLN A 6 26.10 2.32 -11.34
C GLN A 6 24.70 1.91 -10.88
N LYS A 7 24.00 2.84 -10.23
CA LYS A 7 22.61 2.66 -9.81
C LYS A 7 21.71 3.13 -10.95
N LEU A 8 20.85 2.25 -11.45
CA LEU A 8 19.75 2.67 -12.32
C LEU A 8 18.71 3.38 -11.46
N GLU A 9 18.25 4.54 -11.90
CA GLU A 9 17.27 5.34 -11.21
C GLU A 9 16.19 5.81 -12.19
N LEU A 10 14.93 5.61 -11.84
CA LEU A 10 13.79 6.19 -12.54
C LEU A 10 13.62 7.64 -12.10
N THR A 11 13.62 8.57 -13.06
CA THR A 11 13.46 10.00 -12.78
C THR A 11 12.24 10.54 -13.50
N TRP A 12 11.45 11.37 -12.80
CA TRP A 12 10.29 12.09 -13.35
C TRP A 12 10.14 13.46 -12.70
N ILE A 13 9.33 14.32 -13.33
CA ILE A 13 9.03 15.65 -12.81
C ILE A 13 8.24 15.51 -11.50
N GLY A 14 8.77 16.07 -10.41
CA GLY A 14 8.11 16.02 -9.09
C GLY A 14 8.52 14.84 -8.20
N LYS A 15 9.46 13.96 -8.62
CA LYS A 15 9.93 12.82 -7.81
C LYS A 15 10.33 13.22 -6.39
N ASP A 16 10.99 14.35 -6.24
CA ASP A 16 11.49 14.85 -4.94
C ASP A 16 10.48 15.76 -4.22
N ASN A 17 9.39 16.15 -4.89
CA ASN A 17 8.34 17.00 -4.32
C ASN A 17 7.32 16.17 -3.54
N GLN A 18 7.79 15.33 -2.62
CA GLN A 18 6.89 14.49 -1.84
C GLN A 18 6.19 15.32 -0.74
N PRO A 19 4.90 15.05 -0.48
CA PRO A 19 4.18 15.74 0.59
C PRO A 19 4.83 15.44 1.94
N LYS A 20 5.04 16.49 2.73
CA LYS A 20 5.43 16.30 4.14
C LYS A 20 4.23 15.77 4.91
N LEU A 21 4.30 14.51 5.24
CA LEU A 21 3.24 13.87 6.03
C LEU A 21 3.46 14.19 7.50
N GLU A 22 2.50 14.89 8.10
CA GLU A 22 2.46 15.05 9.55
C GLU A 22 2.07 13.73 10.23
N PRO A 23 2.53 13.51 11.47
CA PRO A 23 2.06 12.38 12.25
C PRO A 23 0.53 12.39 12.38
N ARG A 24 -0.09 11.24 12.18
CA ARG A 24 -1.53 11.04 12.31
C ARG A 24 -1.78 9.92 13.30
N ILE A 25 -2.94 9.94 13.92
CA ILE A 25 -3.42 8.87 14.79
C ILE A 25 -4.70 8.29 14.23
N LEU A 26 -4.91 7.01 14.43
CA LEU A 26 -6.18 6.37 14.17
C LEU A 26 -7.08 6.59 15.38
N ILE A 27 -8.33 6.97 15.12
CA ILE A 27 -9.36 7.15 16.15
C ILE A 27 -10.38 6.05 15.94
N GLU A 28 -10.64 5.29 17.00
CA GLU A 28 -11.68 4.27 16.98
C GLU A 28 -13.06 4.93 16.88
N ASP A 29 -13.89 4.38 16.00
CA ASP A 29 -15.33 4.71 15.94
C ASP A 29 -16.10 3.68 16.78
N PRO A 30 -16.53 4.02 18.01
CA PRO A 30 -17.17 3.07 18.90
C PRO A 30 -18.52 2.56 18.40
N GLU A 31 -19.20 3.30 17.52
CA GLU A 31 -20.49 2.90 16.95
C GLU A 31 -20.33 1.79 15.90
N ARG A 32 -19.13 1.70 15.30
CA ARG A 32 -18.78 0.73 14.25
C ARG A 32 -17.74 -0.28 14.68
N SER A 33 -17.31 -0.24 15.93
CA SER A 33 -16.37 -1.18 16.51
C SER A 33 -17.10 -2.31 17.20
N TYR A 34 -16.84 -3.54 16.77
CA TYR A 34 -17.35 -4.74 17.40
C TYR A 34 -16.24 -5.29 18.31
N GLY A 35 -16.26 -4.90 19.58
CA GLY A 35 -15.29 -5.39 20.56
C GLY A 35 -15.52 -6.87 20.88
N HIS A 36 -14.49 -7.66 20.77
CA HIS A 36 -14.44 -9.03 21.31
C HIS A 36 -14.26 -9.00 22.83
N THR A 37 -15.08 -8.26 23.55
CA THR A 37 -15.14 -8.39 24.98
C THR A 37 -16.39 -9.19 25.37
N LEU A 38 -16.23 -10.47 25.51
CA LEU A 38 -17.18 -11.32 26.23
C LEU A 38 -17.29 -10.92 27.72
N ASN A 39 -16.81 -9.74 28.12
CA ASN A 39 -16.89 -9.29 29.49
C ASN A 39 -17.35 -7.83 29.57
N PRO A 40 -18.67 -7.58 29.79
CA PRO A 40 -19.22 -6.23 29.95
C PRO A 40 -18.74 -5.52 31.23
N LEU A 41 -17.91 -6.15 32.05
CA LEU A 41 -17.48 -5.61 33.36
C LEU A 41 -16.13 -4.89 33.34
N SER A 42 -15.44 -4.80 32.20
CA SER A 42 -14.16 -4.09 32.09
C SER A 42 -14.27 -2.70 31.42
N ARG A 43 -15.40 -2.02 31.52
CA ARG A 43 -15.53 -0.58 31.27
C ARG A 43 -14.91 0.23 32.41
N GLY A 44 -13.65 -0.03 32.72
CA GLY A 44 -12.92 0.66 33.77
C GLY A 44 -11.59 1.17 33.24
N GLU A 45 -11.46 2.50 33.19
CA GLU A 45 -10.22 3.27 33.07
C GLU A 45 -9.41 3.12 31.78
N TYR A 46 -9.70 3.98 30.82
CA TYR A 46 -8.78 4.36 29.76
C TYR A 46 -7.56 5.04 30.40
N LYS A 47 -6.48 4.32 30.63
CA LYS A 47 -5.19 4.89 30.97
C LYS A 47 -4.46 5.26 29.69
N SER A 48 -4.27 6.57 29.48
CA SER A 48 -3.47 7.13 28.42
C SER A 48 -2.08 6.46 28.32
N PRO A 49 -1.60 6.08 27.13
CA PRO A 49 -0.36 5.31 26.96
C PRO A 49 0.93 6.15 27.02
N LEU A 50 0.99 7.27 27.71
CA LEU A 50 2.16 8.16 27.70
C LEU A 50 3.21 7.86 28.79
N ALA A 51 3.31 6.64 29.29
CA ALA A 51 4.37 6.27 30.23
C ALA A 51 5.04 4.94 29.83
N GLY A 52 6.14 5.06 29.11
CA GLY A 52 7.31 4.17 29.09
C GLY A 52 7.06 2.65 29.07
N GLY A 53 6.90 2.04 27.91
CA GLY A 53 6.90 0.61 27.72
C GLY A 53 6.55 0.29 26.28
N LYS A 54 7.06 -0.80 25.71
CA LYS A 54 6.75 -1.25 24.35
C LYS A 54 5.24 -1.19 24.15
N HIS A 55 4.78 -0.20 23.37
CA HIS A 55 3.37 0.03 23.14
C HIS A 55 2.80 -1.13 22.32
N LYS A 56 2.02 -1.99 22.98
CA LYS A 56 1.02 -2.79 22.24
C LYS A 56 -0.11 -1.82 21.90
N SER A 57 -0.34 -1.63 20.60
CA SER A 57 -1.44 -0.80 20.12
C SER A 57 -2.76 -1.20 20.79
N PRO A 58 -3.57 -0.24 21.27
CA PRO A 58 -4.91 -0.52 21.77
C PRO A 58 -5.82 -1.14 20.70
N LEU A 59 -5.42 -1.03 19.41
CA LEU A 59 -6.14 -1.56 18.26
C LEU A 59 -5.93 -3.08 18.08
N LEU A 60 -4.89 -3.65 18.68
CA LEU A 60 -4.72 -5.09 18.80
C LEU A 60 -5.34 -5.51 20.14
N GLY A 61 -6.59 -5.90 20.12
CA GLY A 61 -7.33 -6.36 21.30
C GLY A 61 -6.48 -7.26 22.20
N GLY A 62 -6.49 -6.97 23.50
CA GLY A 62 -5.64 -7.62 24.49
C GLY A 62 -5.64 -9.14 24.40
N ASP A 63 -4.50 -9.70 24.63
CA ASP A 63 -4.09 -11.06 25.02
C ASP A 63 -4.49 -12.27 24.17
N SER A 64 -5.34 -12.17 23.15
CA SER A 64 -5.65 -13.29 22.22
C SER A 64 -6.48 -12.88 20.97
N GLY A 65 -6.70 -11.61 20.70
CA GLY A 65 -7.63 -11.16 19.69
C GLY A 65 -6.96 -10.85 18.35
N VAL A 66 -7.17 -11.68 17.34
CA VAL A 66 -7.01 -11.32 15.94
C VAL A 66 -8.13 -10.31 15.61
N GLY A 67 -7.84 -9.03 15.80
CA GLY A 67 -8.77 -7.97 15.43
C GLY A 67 -8.63 -7.61 13.95
N ASN A 68 -9.75 -7.53 13.23
CA ASN A 68 -9.79 -6.92 11.91
C ASN A 68 -10.03 -5.42 12.07
N MET A 69 -9.43 -4.61 11.22
CA MET A 69 -9.54 -3.16 11.25
C MET A 69 -9.93 -2.64 9.87
N LEU A 70 -10.97 -1.81 9.81
CA LEU A 70 -11.33 -1.03 8.63
C LEU A 70 -10.98 0.43 8.91
N ILE A 71 -10.12 1.01 8.09
CA ILE A 71 -9.70 2.40 8.23
C ILE A 71 -10.40 3.23 7.16
N HIS A 72 -11.16 4.23 7.58
CA HIS A 72 -11.83 5.17 6.70
C HIS A 72 -11.05 6.48 6.62
N GLY A 73 -10.65 6.88 5.40
CA GLY A 73 -9.91 8.12 5.15
C GLY A 73 -9.00 8.04 3.94
N ASP A 74 -8.19 9.08 3.73
CA ASP A 74 -7.12 9.05 2.72
C ASP A 74 -6.10 7.96 3.05
N ASN A 75 -5.81 7.11 2.08
CA ASN A 75 -4.97 5.93 2.31
C ASN A 75 -3.50 6.27 2.60
N LEU A 76 -2.96 7.39 2.09
CA LEU A 76 -1.60 7.81 2.41
C LEU A 76 -1.49 8.25 3.88
N LEU A 77 -2.50 8.97 4.38
CA LEU A 77 -2.57 9.38 5.79
C LEU A 77 -2.81 8.18 6.70
N ALA A 78 -3.65 7.24 6.27
CA ALA A 78 -3.91 5.98 6.98
C ALA A 78 -2.63 5.13 7.10
N LEU A 79 -1.91 4.91 5.99
CA LEU A 79 -0.63 4.22 5.99
C LEU A 79 0.39 4.89 6.92
N LYS A 80 0.43 6.24 6.91
CA LYS A 80 1.33 7.00 7.79
C LYS A 80 0.98 6.83 9.27
N ALA A 81 -0.30 6.74 9.60
CA ALA A 81 -0.73 6.46 10.97
C ALA A 81 -0.35 5.04 11.42
N LEU A 82 -0.47 4.06 10.52
CA LEU A 82 -0.09 2.67 10.81
C LEU A 82 1.42 2.49 11.05
N GLU A 83 2.27 3.34 10.47
CA GLU A 83 3.72 3.23 10.60
C GLU A 83 4.19 3.23 12.08
N GLN A 84 3.47 3.91 12.97
CA GLN A 84 3.84 3.99 14.39
C GLN A 84 3.71 2.64 15.12
N ASP A 85 2.66 1.88 14.79
CA ASP A 85 2.30 0.66 15.53
C ASP A 85 2.68 -0.62 14.78
N PHE A 86 2.81 -0.56 13.45
CA PHE A 86 2.94 -1.73 12.57
C PHE A 86 4.21 -1.76 11.74
N ALA A 87 5.19 -0.86 11.97
CA ALA A 87 6.45 -0.91 11.25
C ALA A 87 7.16 -2.26 11.45
N GLY A 88 7.46 -2.97 10.35
CA GLY A 88 8.09 -4.28 10.38
C GLY A 88 7.21 -5.42 10.89
N GLU A 89 5.89 -5.24 10.96
CA GLU A 89 4.97 -6.25 11.51
C GLU A 89 4.07 -6.89 10.44
N ILE A 90 3.92 -6.27 9.27
CA ILE A 90 2.99 -6.73 8.23
C ILE A 90 3.62 -7.86 7.42
N LYS A 91 2.92 -8.99 7.36
CA LYS A 91 3.38 -10.18 6.61
C LYS A 91 3.05 -10.11 5.12
N CYS A 92 1.92 -9.52 4.78
CA CYS A 92 1.45 -9.44 3.39
C CYS A 92 0.67 -8.15 3.18
N ALA A 93 1.00 -7.42 2.13
CA ALA A 93 0.24 -6.29 1.65
C ALA A 93 -0.28 -6.60 0.23
N CYS A 94 -1.58 -6.41 0.01
CA CYS A 94 -2.21 -6.53 -1.31
C CYS A 94 -2.80 -5.17 -1.65
N ILE A 95 -2.43 -4.62 -2.80
CA ILE A 95 -2.94 -3.33 -3.26
C ILE A 95 -3.43 -3.43 -4.70
N ASP A 96 -4.46 -2.63 -4.98
CA ASP A 96 -5.07 -2.47 -6.29
C ASP A 96 -5.11 -0.96 -6.61
N PRO A 97 -4.02 -0.39 -7.16
CA PRO A 97 -3.93 1.03 -7.46
C PRO A 97 -4.76 1.40 -8.69
N PRO A 98 -5.00 2.70 -8.95
CA PRO A 98 -5.55 3.14 -10.23
C PRO A 98 -4.68 2.66 -11.38
N TYR A 99 -5.29 2.10 -12.43
CA TYR A 99 -4.55 1.56 -13.58
C TYR A 99 -4.11 2.64 -14.58
N ASN A 100 -4.61 3.85 -14.43
CA ASN A 100 -4.29 5.01 -15.27
C ASN A 100 -4.71 4.83 -16.75
N THR A 101 -5.81 4.11 -16.98
CA THR A 101 -6.28 3.74 -18.34
C THR A 101 -7.00 4.88 -19.08
N GLY A 102 -7.20 6.03 -18.46
CA GLY A 102 -7.94 7.16 -19.01
C GLY A 102 -9.47 7.02 -18.96
N ASN A 103 -9.98 5.94 -18.36
CA ASN A 103 -11.41 5.77 -18.12
C ASN A 103 -11.76 6.43 -16.78
N ALA A 104 -12.44 7.58 -16.82
CA ALA A 104 -12.90 8.26 -15.62
C ALA A 104 -13.94 7.38 -14.89
N PHE A 105 -13.55 6.77 -13.79
CA PHE A 105 -14.49 6.27 -12.80
C PHE A 105 -14.94 7.44 -11.93
N GLU A 106 -16.23 7.53 -11.59
CA GLU A 106 -16.85 8.66 -10.88
C GLU A 106 -16.15 9.10 -9.57
N HIS A 107 -15.22 8.30 -9.06
CA HIS A 107 -14.49 8.54 -7.81
C HIS A 107 -12.96 8.41 -7.91
N TYR A 108 -12.42 8.17 -9.11
CA TYR A 108 -10.97 8.03 -9.35
C TYR A 108 -10.59 8.70 -10.67
N ASP A 109 -9.64 9.61 -10.59
CA ASP A 109 -9.04 10.21 -11.80
C ASP A 109 -8.04 9.21 -12.42
N ASP A 110 -8.55 8.36 -13.31
CA ASP A 110 -7.79 7.30 -13.98
C ASP A 110 -7.14 7.79 -15.30
N GLY A 111 -6.92 9.09 -15.43
CA GLY A 111 -6.28 9.73 -16.59
C GLY A 111 -5.10 10.61 -16.21
N LEU A 112 -4.41 10.25 -15.12
CA LEU A 112 -3.27 11.00 -14.63
C LEU A 112 -2.08 10.88 -15.59
N GLU A 113 -1.33 11.97 -15.77
CA GLU A 113 -0.04 11.90 -16.43
C GLU A 113 0.92 11.01 -15.60
N HIS A 114 1.78 10.24 -16.27
CA HIS A 114 2.68 9.26 -15.64
C HIS A 114 3.49 9.80 -14.46
N SER A 115 3.96 11.03 -14.54
CA SER A 115 4.76 11.63 -13.46
C SER A 115 3.91 11.90 -12.21
N ILE A 116 2.63 12.28 -12.40
CA ILE A 116 1.68 12.48 -11.30
C ILE A 116 1.33 11.13 -10.67
N TRP A 117 1.08 10.12 -11.50
CA TRP A 117 0.79 8.76 -11.04
C TRP A 117 1.96 8.18 -10.22
N LEU A 118 3.19 8.30 -10.71
CA LEU A 118 4.38 7.87 -9.99
C LEU A 118 4.56 8.63 -8.67
N SER A 119 4.28 9.94 -8.66
CA SER A 119 4.34 10.77 -7.46
C SER A 119 3.25 10.38 -6.44
N LEU A 120 2.10 9.89 -6.91
CA LEU A 120 1.05 9.33 -6.05
C LEU A 120 1.46 7.99 -5.44
N MET A 121 2.09 7.11 -6.22
CA MET A 121 2.42 5.75 -5.81
C MET A 121 3.66 5.69 -4.90
N LYS A 122 4.70 6.46 -5.20
CA LYS A 122 5.99 6.40 -4.50
C LYS A 122 5.86 6.48 -2.98
N PRO A 123 5.24 7.50 -2.36
CA PRO A 123 5.16 7.61 -0.90
C PRO A 123 4.37 6.46 -0.26
N ARG A 124 3.37 5.93 -0.96
CA ARG A 124 2.58 4.78 -0.48
C ARG A 124 3.40 3.51 -0.43
N ILE A 125 4.14 3.22 -1.49
CA ILE A 125 5.01 2.04 -1.58
C ILE A 125 6.17 2.15 -0.58
N GLU A 126 6.74 3.34 -0.37
CA GLU A 126 7.78 3.57 0.64
C GLU A 126 7.28 3.31 2.07
N ILE A 127 6.04 3.70 2.39
CA ILE A 127 5.46 3.40 3.71
C ILE A 127 5.13 1.91 3.82
N ILE A 128 4.55 1.29 2.79
CA ILE A 128 4.28 -0.15 2.77
C ILE A 128 5.57 -0.94 2.99
N HIS A 129 6.68 -0.54 2.34
CA HIS A 129 8.00 -1.17 2.57
C HIS A 129 8.42 -1.13 4.04
N LYS A 130 8.20 -0.02 4.74
CA LYS A 130 8.51 0.11 6.17
C LYS A 130 7.58 -0.71 7.06
N LEU A 131 6.33 -0.91 6.64
CA LEU A 131 5.36 -1.71 7.38
C LEU A 131 5.64 -3.21 7.25
N LEU A 132 6.18 -3.65 6.11
CA LEU A 132 6.45 -5.05 5.85
C LEU A 132 7.57 -5.57 6.73
N ARG A 133 7.43 -6.83 7.17
CA ARG A 133 8.48 -7.62 7.81
C ARG A 133 9.56 -7.96 6.80
N ASP A 134 10.75 -8.35 7.28
CA ASP A 134 11.85 -8.84 6.42
C ASP A 134 11.44 -10.03 5.53
N ASP A 135 10.50 -10.85 5.99
CA ASP A 135 9.93 -11.98 5.26
C ASP A 135 8.51 -11.68 4.74
N GLY A 136 8.14 -10.40 4.68
CA GLY A 136 6.86 -9.94 4.17
C GLY A 136 6.82 -9.83 2.65
N THR A 137 5.62 -9.79 2.08
CA THR A 137 5.40 -9.73 0.62
C THR A 137 4.43 -8.63 0.24
N LEU A 138 4.69 -7.98 -0.89
CA LEU A 138 3.80 -6.99 -1.52
C LEU A 138 3.26 -7.57 -2.82
N TRP A 139 1.94 -7.49 -2.99
CA TRP A 139 1.20 -7.95 -4.17
C TRP A 139 0.45 -6.79 -4.78
N ILE A 140 0.70 -6.49 -6.04
CA ILE A 140 0.12 -5.33 -6.73
C ILE A 140 -0.56 -5.78 -8.01
N THR A 141 -1.86 -5.55 -8.12
CA THR A 141 -2.59 -5.74 -9.39
C THR A 141 -2.44 -4.49 -10.25
N ILE A 142 -2.14 -4.69 -11.54
CA ILE A 142 -1.95 -3.59 -12.50
C ILE A 142 -2.10 -4.11 -13.94
N ASP A 143 -2.40 -3.24 -14.89
CA ASP A 143 -2.36 -3.56 -16.32
C ASP A 143 -1.07 -3.06 -17.01
N ASP A 144 -0.99 -3.23 -18.33
CA ASP A 144 0.16 -2.82 -19.14
C ASP A 144 0.45 -1.31 -19.09
N THR A 145 -0.53 -0.47 -18.74
CA THR A 145 -0.40 0.99 -18.77
C THR A 145 0.72 1.47 -17.87
N GLU A 146 0.75 0.96 -16.61
CA GLU A 146 1.72 1.41 -15.60
C GLU A 146 2.61 0.29 -15.06
N ALA A 147 2.38 -0.98 -15.44
CA ALA A 147 3.10 -2.12 -14.86
C ALA A 147 4.62 -1.98 -14.90
N HIS A 148 5.17 -1.50 -16.02
CA HIS A 148 6.60 -1.41 -16.22
C HIS A 148 7.24 -0.32 -15.37
N TYR A 149 6.61 0.84 -15.26
CA TYR A 149 7.07 1.94 -14.41
C TYR A 149 6.95 1.59 -12.93
N LEU A 150 5.82 0.97 -12.56
CA LEU A 150 5.60 0.48 -11.20
C LEU A 150 6.66 -0.53 -10.78
N LYS A 151 6.99 -1.47 -11.65
CA LYS A 151 8.03 -2.47 -11.39
C LYS A 151 9.39 -1.82 -11.14
N ILE A 152 9.79 -0.80 -11.93
CA ILE A 152 11.05 -0.08 -11.73
C ILE A 152 11.02 0.72 -10.43
N LEU A 153 9.90 1.35 -10.11
CA LEU A 153 9.71 2.06 -8.83
C LEU A 153 9.86 1.10 -7.64
N CYS A 154 9.27 -0.09 -7.72
CA CYS A 154 9.44 -1.13 -6.70
C CYS A 154 10.90 -1.60 -6.61
N ASP A 155 11.61 -1.74 -7.72
CA ASP A 155 13.04 -2.09 -7.72
C ASP A 155 13.90 -1.05 -6.99
N GLU A 156 13.56 0.23 -7.10
CA GLU A 156 14.27 1.29 -6.38
C GLU A 156 14.04 1.23 -4.87
N ILE A 157 12.82 0.90 -4.44
CA ILE A 157 12.42 0.91 -3.03
C ILE A 157 12.81 -0.38 -2.33
N PHE A 158 12.49 -1.52 -2.92
CA PHE A 158 12.71 -2.85 -2.33
C PHE A 158 14.06 -3.46 -2.71
N GLY A 159 14.68 -3.00 -3.79
CA GLY A 159 15.83 -3.64 -4.40
C GLY A 159 15.43 -4.71 -5.42
N ARG A 160 16.09 -4.70 -6.59
CA ARG A 160 15.77 -5.58 -7.72
C ARG A 160 15.83 -7.07 -7.39
N SER A 161 16.68 -7.48 -6.47
CA SER A 161 16.82 -8.88 -6.04
C SER A 161 15.60 -9.43 -5.31
N ASN A 162 14.73 -8.54 -4.82
CA ASN A 162 13.53 -8.91 -4.10
C ASN A 162 12.28 -9.03 -5.01
N PHE A 163 12.45 -8.82 -6.30
CA PHE A 163 11.37 -9.07 -7.25
C PHE A 163 11.20 -10.58 -7.45
N PHE A 164 10.07 -11.10 -7.01
CA PHE A 164 9.75 -12.53 -7.10
C PHE A 164 9.22 -12.91 -8.49
N GLY A 165 8.38 -12.07 -9.08
CA GLY A 165 7.83 -12.30 -10.40
C GLY A 165 6.59 -11.47 -10.71
N ALA A 166 6.08 -11.66 -11.93
CA ALA A 166 4.79 -11.13 -12.35
C ALA A 166 3.89 -12.27 -12.82
N ILE A 167 2.74 -12.40 -12.19
CA ILE A 167 1.72 -13.39 -12.55
C ILE A 167 0.80 -12.73 -13.57
N THR A 168 0.60 -13.37 -14.71
CA THR A 168 -0.39 -12.94 -15.70
C THR A 168 -1.74 -13.50 -15.32
N TRP A 169 -2.69 -12.62 -15.01
CA TRP A 169 -4.06 -12.98 -14.68
C TRP A 169 -5.00 -12.69 -15.84
N GLN A 170 -5.47 -13.75 -16.49
CA GLN A 170 -6.45 -13.62 -17.57
C GLN A 170 -7.84 -13.35 -16.98
N HIS A 171 -8.36 -12.13 -17.21
CA HIS A 171 -9.68 -11.73 -16.69
C HIS A 171 -10.81 -11.86 -17.69
N SER A 172 -10.52 -12.06 -18.99
CA SER A 172 -11.51 -12.22 -20.04
C SER A 172 -11.06 -13.24 -21.09
N VAL A 173 -12.00 -14.00 -21.61
CA VAL A 173 -11.76 -15.01 -22.67
C VAL A 173 -12.27 -14.55 -24.03
N GLN A 174 -13.22 -13.62 -24.06
CA GLN A 174 -13.83 -13.16 -25.30
C GLN A 174 -13.09 -11.95 -25.87
N GLY A 175 -12.63 -12.08 -27.12
CA GLY A 175 -12.04 -10.97 -27.87
C GLY A 175 -13.04 -9.83 -28.04
N LYS A 176 -12.62 -8.59 -27.73
CA LYS A 176 -13.38 -7.40 -28.08
C LYS A 176 -13.18 -7.14 -29.57
N ASN A 177 -14.26 -7.18 -30.36
CA ASN A 177 -14.21 -6.92 -31.81
C ASN A 177 -13.77 -5.50 -32.18
N ASP A 178 -13.69 -4.59 -31.18
CA ASP A 178 -13.34 -3.19 -31.37
C ASP A 178 -11.85 -2.90 -31.17
N ALA A 179 -11.03 -3.92 -30.89
CA ALA A 179 -9.60 -3.73 -30.70
C ALA A 179 -8.91 -3.38 -32.03
N LYS A 180 -8.35 -2.18 -32.13
CA LYS A 180 -7.57 -1.72 -33.29
C LYS A 180 -6.20 -2.38 -33.40
N THR A 181 -5.73 -3.01 -32.33
CA THR A 181 -4.42 -3.66 -32.20
C THR A 181 -4.61 -5.03 -31.52
N LEU A 182 -3.72 -5.40 -30.61
CA LEU A 182 -3.87 -6.61 -29.80
C LEU A 182 -4.96 -6.43 -28.75
N SER A 183 -5.83 -7.43 -28.63
CA SER A 183 -6.80 -7.47 -27.53
C SER A 183 -6.08 -7.80 -26.22
N LEU A 184 -6.18 -6.92 -25.23
CA LEU A 184 -5.66 -7.13 -23.90
C LEU A 184 -6.74 -7.78 -23.03
N HIS A 185 -6.46 -8.99 -22.52
CA HIS A 185 -7.39 -9.79 -21.72
C HIS A 185 -6.79 -10.23 -20.40
N HIS A 186 -5.74 -9.55 -19.97
CA HIS A 186 -5.01 -9.89 -18.75
C HIS A 186 -4.61 -8.63 -17.98
N ASN A 187 -4.39 -8.83 -16.70
CA ASN A 187 -3.67 -7.93 -15.83
C ASN A 187 -2.46 -8.66 -15.27
N TYR A 188 -1.59 -7.92 -14.62
CA TYR A 188 -0.47 -8.48 -13.87
C TYR A 188 -0.73 -8.43 -12.38
N ILE A 189 -0.16 -9.40 -11.67
CA ILE A 189 0.05 -9.33 -10.23
C ILE A 189 1.56 -9.31 -10.04
N ILE A 190 2.11 -8.17 -9.68
CA ILE A 190 3.54 -7.97 -9.40
C ILE A 190 3.78 -8.37 -7.94
N VAL A 191 4.80 -9.22 -7.72
CA VAL A 191 5.18 -9.70 -6.39
C VAL A 191 6.64 -9.40 -6.12
#